data_fc42df529d05f7f490211aee018cb85a
#
_entry.id   fc42df529d05f7f490211aee018cb85a
#
_cell.length_a   1.000
_cell.length_b   1.000
_cell.length_c   1.000
_cell.angle_alpha   90.00
_cell.angle_beta   90.00
_cell.angle_gamma   90.00
#
_symmetry.space_group_name_H-M   'P 1'
#
loop_
_entity.id
_entity.type
_entity.pdbx_description
1 polymer ?
#
loop_
_entity_poly.entity_id
_entity_poly.type
_entity_poly.pdbx_seq_one_letter_code
_entity_poly.pdbx_strand_id
1 'polypeptide(L)'
;MNTLHSNWTRFIALLIVAMSLTAEGQTALQPNDNIYNYLQLLRSDFNSTKVEIINRIMKLNEADAKKFWPIYREYENELAKLSVSRAELIAQFVQSHKDGTFDNAKAQTISRQWFKSQRARLDLLEKYHGNIEKALTPLQAGQFL
;
A
#
# COMPACT_ATOMS: atom_id res chain seq x y z
N MET A 1 34.62 19.23 -0.58
CA MET A 1 33.83 18.00 -0.54
C MET A 1 32.54 18.23 0.27
N ASN A 2 31.66 19.15 -0.13
CA ASN A 2 30.47 19.54 0.67
C ASN A 2 29.26 19.95 -0.21
N THR A 3 28.99 19.27 -1.30
CA THR A 3 27.85 19.62 -2.19
C THR A 3 26.76 18.57 -2.29
N LEU A 4 26.90 17.40 -1.64
CA LEU A 4 25.93 16.32 -1.72
C LEU A 4 24.84 16.36 -0.62
N HIS A 5 25.06 17.10 0.47
CA HIS A 5 24.06 17.23 1.56
C HIS A 5 22.94 18.25 1.26
N SER A 6 23.14 19.16 0.31
CA SER A 6 22.20 20.25 0.03
C SER A 6 20.95 19.81 -0.76
N ASN A 7 21.05 18.77 -1.58
CA ASN A 7 19.94 18.38 -2.45
C ASN A 7 18.95 17.42 -1.80
N TRP A 8 19.38 16.62 -0.82
CA TRP A 8 18.53 15.69 -0.10
C TRP A 8 17.53 16.39 0.84
N THR A 9 17.99 17.46 1.48
CA THR A 9 17.14 18.29 2.35
C THR A 9 16.02 19.03 1.58
N ARG A 10 16.20 19.28 0.28
CA ARG A 10 15.18 19.93 -0.55
C ARG A 10 14.04 19.00 -0.97
N PHE A 11 14.30 17.70 -1.11
CA PHE A 11 13.25 16.71 -1.42
C PHE A 11 12.39 16.34 -0.22
N ILE A 12 12.92 16.39 1.01
CA ILE A 12 12.17 16.19 2.24
C ILE A 12 11.36 17.44 2.61
N ALA A 13 11.86 18.64 2.28
CA ALA A 13 11.17 19.90 2.58
C ALA A 13 9.89 20.12 1.77
N LEU A 14 9.72 19.49 0.61
CA LEU A 14 8.54 19.66 -0.24
C LEU A 14 7.30 18.85 0.22
N LEU A 15 7.47 17.99 1.22
CA LEU A 15 6.39 17.20 1.83
C LEU A 15 5.91 17.78 3.18
N ILE A 16 6.55 18.85 3.68
CA ILE A 16 6.27 19.44 5.01
C ILE A 16 5.64 20.84 4.96
N VAL A 17 5.55 21.50 3.79
CA VAL A 17 5.11 22.91 3.67
C VAL A 17 3.60 23.07 3.50
N ALA A 18 2.76 22.17 3.99
CA ALA A 18 1.31 22.37 4.02
C ALA A 18 0.69 22.37 5.43
N MET A 19 1.45 22.72 6.49
CA MET A 19 0.87 22.85 7.83
C MET A 19 1.55 23.94 8.65
N SER A 20 1.25 25.17 8.30
CA SER A 20 1.38 26.29 9.25
C SER A 20 0.30 27.32 8.93
N LEU A 21 -0.81 27.26 9.63
CA LEU A 21 -1.54 28.43 10.17
C LEU A 21 -2.66 27.98 11.14
N THR A 22 -2.62 28.64 12.28
CA THR A 22 -3.57 28.85 13.36
C THR A 22 -3.59 27.85 14.50
N ALA A 23 -2.97 28.30 15.60
CA ALA A 23 -3.16 27.79 16.94
C ALA A 23 -4.51 28.26 17.48
N GLU A 24 -5.38 27.29 17.82
CA GLU A 24 -6.28 27.35 18.97
C GLU A 24 -6.99 25.99 19.07
N GLY A 25 -6.81 25.30 20.20
CA GLY A 25 -7.57 24.08 20.52
C GLY A 25 -6.93 22.76 20.08
N GLN A 26 -5.64 22.54 20.36
CA GLN A 26 -5.04 21.21 20.19
C GLN A 26 -5.44 20.27 21.34
N THR A 27 -6.54 19.55 21.15
CA THR A 27 -6.68 18.24 21.76
C THR A 27 -5.56 17.39 21.19
N ALA A 28 -4.63 16.93 22.01
CA ALA A 28 -3.50 16.10 21.58
C ALA A 28 -4.03 14.82 20.92
N LEU A 29 -4.03 14.80 19.59
CA LEU A 29 -4.35 13.63 18.80
C LEU A 29 -3.23 12.61 19.03
N GLN A 30 -3.57 11.47 19.60
CA GLN A 30 -2.68 10.33 19.70
C GLN A 30 -2.24 9.96 18.26
N PRO A 31 -0.94 9.90 17.95
CA PRO A 31 -0.47 9.81 16.55
C PRO A 31 -0.91 8.55 15.80
N ASN A 32 -1.36 7.51 16.51
CA ASN A 32 -1.64 6.21 15.91
C ASN A 32 -3.09 6.02 15.43
N ASP A 33 -4.08 6.55 16.16
CA ASP A 33 -5.49 6.28 15.82
C ASP A 33 -5.97 7.06 14.60
N ASN A 34 -5.43 8.24 14.38
CA ASN A 34 -5.87 9.10 13.28
C ASN A 34 -5.33 8.66 11.92
N ILE A 35 -4.12 8.15 11.87
CA ILE A 35 -3.52 7.60 10.64
C ILE A 35 -4.26 6.32 10.22
N TYR A 36 -4.59 5.46 11.18
CA TYR A 36 -5.36 4.23 10.91
C TYR A 36 -6.77 4.55 10.39
N ASN A 37 -7.47 5.48 11.01
CA ASN A 37 -8.81 5.89 10.59
C ASN A 37 -8.79 6.59 9.21
N TYR A 38 -7.80 7.44 8.96
CA TYR A 38 -7.60 8.09 7.67
C TYR A 38 -7.27 7.08 6.55
N LEU A 39 -6.40 6.11 6.83
CA LEU A 39 -6.08 5.03 5.90
C LEU A 39 -7.29 4.11 5.65
N GLN A 40 -8.15 3.88 6.64
CA GLN A 40 -9.40 3.14 6.49
C GLN A 40 -10.40 3.90 5.60
N LEU A 41 -10.52 5.22 5.80
CA LEU A 41 -11.38 6.07 4.99
C LEU A 41 -10.90 6.11 3.53
N LEU A 42 -9.61 6.39 3.29
CA LEU A 42 -9.02 6.33 1.95
C LEU A 42 -9.18 4.95 1.31
N ARG A 43 -9.14 3.88 2.11
CA ARG A 43 -9.35 2.51 1.64
C ARG A 43 -10.79 2.26 1.22
N SER A 44 -11.78 2.78 1.95
CA SER A 44 -13.20 2.61 1.60
C SER A 44 -13.55 3.33 0.31
N ASP A 45 -13.11 4.57 0.14
CA ASP A 45 -13.32 5.36 -1.08
C ASP A 45 -12.57 4.76 -2.28
N PHE A 46 -11.35 4.29 -2.05
CA PHE A 46 -10.55 3.62 -3.07
C PHE A 46 -11.15 2.26 -3.46
N ASN A 47 -11.76 1.53 -2.54
CA ASN A 47 -12.41 0.26 -2.82
C ASN A 47 -13.68 0.45 -3.65
N SER A 48 -14.50 1.47 -3.39
CA SER A 48 -15.69 1.76 -4.22
C SER A 48 -15.28 2.11 -5.66
N THR A 49 -14.25 2.92 -5.83
CA THR A 49 -13.68 3.26 -7.14
C THR A 49 -13.12 2.04 -7.87
N LYS A 50 -12.41 1.15 -7.16
CA LYS A 50 -11.91 -0.12 -7.74
C LYS A 50 -13.03 -1.01 -8.23
N VAL A 51 -14.08 -1.18 -7.42
CA VAL A 51 -15.24 -2.00 -7.80
C VAL A 51 -15.91 -1.45 -9.07
N GLU A 52 -16.05 -0.14 -9.17
CA GLU A 52 -16.61 0.51 -10.36
C GLU A 52 -15.72 0.28 -11.60
N ILE A 53 -14.40 0.45 -11.46
CA ILE A 53 -13.43 0.21 -12.55
C ILE A 53 -13.48 -1.25 -13.00
N ILE A 54 -13.47 -2.19 -12.07
CA ILE A 54 -13.53 -3.63 -12.35
C ILE A 54 -14.82 -3.97 -13.11
N ASN A 55 -15.97 -3.50 -12.64
CA ASN A 55 -17.24 -3.73 -13.31
C ASN A 55 -17.25 -3.19 -14.74
N ARG A 56 -16.66 -2.01 -14.95
CA ARG A 56 -16.58 -1.36 -16.27
C ARG A 56 -15.68 -2.13 -17.24
N ILE A 57 -14.52 -2.62 -16.77
CA ILE A 57 -13.54 -3.31 -17.61
C ILE A 57 -13.95 -4.75 -17.88
N MET A 58 -14.28 -5.50 -16.83
CA MET A 58 -14.54 -6.94 -16.93
C MET A 58 -15.93 -7.26 -17.48
N LYS A 59 -16.89 -6.33 -17.40
CA LYS A 59 -18.27 -6.49 -17.87
C LYS A 59 -18.88 -7.83 -17.45
N LEU A 60 -18.70 -8.19 -16.18
CA LEU A 60 -19.15 -9.46 -15.63
C LEU A 60 -20.68 -9.56 -15.72
N ASN A 61 -21.18 -10.67 -16.25
CA ASN A 61 -22.59 -11.02 -16.09
C ASN A 61 -22.85 -11.46 -14.63
N GLU A 62 -24.12 -11.66 -14.28
CA GLU A 62 -24.49 -11.99 -12.90
C GLU A 62 -23.87 -13.31 -12.40
N ALA A 63 -23.76 -14.33 -13.27
CA ALA A 63 -23.16 -15.61 -12.91
C ALA A 63 -21.65 -15.49 -12.69
N ASP A 64 -20.95 -14.73 -13.53
CA ASP A 64 -19.52 -14.48 -13.40
C ASP A 64 -19.23 -13.61 -12.18
N ALA A 65 -20.03 -12.57 -11.93
CA ALA A 65 -19.90 -11.72 -10.75
C ALA A 65 -20.02 -12.51 -9.44
N LYS A 66 -20.94 -13.46 -9.36
CA LYS A 66 -21.09 -14.36 -8.19
C LYS A 66 -19.84 -15.20 -7.92
N LYS A 67 -19.07 -15.55 -8.96
CA LYS A 67 -17.81 -16.29 -8.82
C LYS A 67 -16.63 -15.36 -8.53
N PHE A 68 -16.57 -14.23 -9.19
CA PHE A 68 -15.45 -13.28 -9.11
C PHE A 68 -15.32 -12.60 -7.75
N TRP A 69 -16.41 -12.01 -7.23
CA TRP A 69 -16.33 -11.16 -6.05
C TRP A 69 -15.87 -11.85 -4.76
N PRO A 70 -16.19 -13.13 -4.49
CA PRO A 70 -15.60 -13.85 -3.37
C PRO A 70 -14.08 -13.96 -3.48
N ILE A 71 -13.58 -14.35 -4.67
CA ILE A 71 -12.12 -14.50 -4.94
C ILE A 71 -11.41 -13.15 -4.78
N TYR A 72 -12.00 -12.08 -5.34
CA TYR A 72 -11.44 -10.74 -5.24
C TYR A 72 -11.37 -10.22 -3.80
N ARG A 73 -12.39 -10.48 -2.97
CA ARG A 73 -12.37 -10.12 -1.55
C ARG A 73 -11.27 -10.84 -0.77
N GLU A 74 -11.05 -12.11 -1.05
CA GLU A 74 -9.94 -12.85 -0.44
C GLU A 74 -8.59 -12.25 -0.85
N TYR A 75 -8.41 -11.95 -2.13
CA TYR A 75 -7.23 -11.25 -2.63
C TYR A 75 -6.98 -9.93 -1.90
N GLU A 76 -7.98 -9.07 -1.80
CA GLU A 76 -7.86 -7.78 -1.11
C GLU A 76 -7.54 -7.95 0.38
N ASN A 77 -8.10 -8.96 1.04
CA ASN A 77 -7.80 -9.26 2.43
C ASN A 77 -6.33 -9.70 2.63
N GLU A 78 -5.82 -10.57 1.77
CA GLU A 78 -4.41 -10.99 1.85
C GLU A 78 -3.47 -9.84 1.45
N LEU A 79 -3.82 -9.06 0.43
CA LEU A 79 -3.07 -7.88 0.02
C LEU A 79 -2.99 -6.83 1.14
N ALA A 80 -4.08 -6.67 1.91
CA ALA A 80 -4.10 -5.77 3.05
C ALA A 80 -3.07 -6.16 4.12
N LYS A 81 -2.92 -7.45 4.42
CA LYS A 81 -1.91 -7.95 5.36
C LYS A 81 -0.49 -7.63 4.90
N LEU A 82 -0.20 -7.85 3.60
CA LEU A 82 1.10 -7.49 3.02
C LEU A 82 1.35 -5.98 3.06
N SER A 83 0.31 -5.17 2.89
CA SER A 83 0.41 -3.71 2.94
C SER A 83 0.75 -3.20 4.34
N VAL A 84 0.22 -3.84 5.40
CA VAL A 84 0.59 -3.52 6.80
C VAL A 84 2.05 -3.82 7.04
N SER A 85 2.52 -5.03 6.71
CA SER A 85 3.94 -5.41 6.88
C SER A 85 4.88 -4.49 6.10
N ARG A 86 4.46 -4.01 4.93
CA ARG A 86 5.23 -3.03 4.15
C ARG A 86 5.27 -1.66 4.83
N ALA A 87 4.15 -1.20 5.40
CA ALA A 87 4.10 0.06 6.13
C ALA A 87 5.01 0.02 7.37
N GLU A 88 5.03 -1.09 8.10
CA GLU A 88 5.93 -1.32 9.23
C GLU A 88 7.41 -1.25 8.80
N LEU A 89 7.76 -1.85 7.66
CA LEU A 89 9.12 -1.78 7.13
C LEU A 89 9.54 -0.34 6.77
N ILE A 90 8.64 0.43 6.17
CA ILE A 90 8.87 1.85 5.88
C ILE A 90 9.04 2.64 7.18
N ALA A 91 8.21 2.38 8.19
CA ALA A 91 8.33 3.03 9.49
C ALA A 91 9.68 2.73 10.17
N GLN A 92 10.16 1.49 10.13
CA GLN A 92 11.47 1.09 10.63
C GLN A 92 12.61 1.82 9.91
N PHE A 93 12.53 1.94 8.58
CA PHE A 93 13.49 2.69 7.79
C PHE A 93 13.54 4.16 8.21
N VAL A 94 12.37 4.83 8.26
CA VAL A 94 12.27 6.24 8.66
C VAL A 94 12.77 6.45 10.08
N GLN A 95 12.38 5.59 11.03
CA GLN A 95 12.79 5.71 12.42
C GLN A 95 14.30 5.55 12.58
N SER A 96 14.90 4.55 11.92
CA SER A 96 16.35 4.33 12.00
C SER A 96 17.18 5.50 11.44
N HIS A 97 16.65 6.22 10.45
CA HIS A 97 17.27 7.45 9.95
C HIS A 97 17.17 8.60 10.96
N LYS A 98 16.00 8.78 11.58
CA LYS A 98 15.78 9.82 12.60
C LYS A 98 16.69 9.63 13.80
N ASP A 99 16.87 8.39 14.24
CA ASP A 99 17.66 8.03 15.41
C ASP A 99 19.18 7.97 15.12
N GLY A 100 19.57 8.16 13.87
CA GLY A 100 20.98 8.03 13.45
C GLY A 100 21.51 6.59 13.56
N THR A 101 20.61 5.59 13.63
CA THR A 101 20.97 4.17 13.79
C THR A 101 20.92 3.39 12.47
N PHE A 102 20.73 4.08 11.34
CA PHE A 102 20.72 3.46 10.01
C PHE A 102 22.14 3.21 9.54
N ASP A 103 22.61 2.00 9.74
CA ASP A 103 23.93 1.50 9.36
C ASP A 103 23.87 0.49 8.19
N ASN A 104 25.02 -0.04 7.79
CA ASN A 104 25.12 -1.02 6.71
C ASN A 104 24.33 -2.31 6.98
N ALA A 105 24.27 -2.77 8.23
CA ALA A 105 23.56 -4.00 8.61
C ALA A 105 22.04 -3.79 8.51
N LYS A 106 21.54 -2.66 9.00
CA LYS A 106 20.12 -2.27 8.86
C LYS A 106 19.73 -2.06 7.40
N ALA A 107 20.57 -1.35 6.63
CA ALA A 107 20.36 -1.15 5.20
C ALA A 107 20.20 -2.48 4.47
N GLN A 108 21.11 -3.43 4.73
CA GLN A 108 21.04 -4.76 4.14
C GLN A 108 19.79 -5.55 4.56
N THR A 109 19.41 -5.46 5.83
CA THR A 109 18.23 -6.15 6.37
C THR A 109 16.94 -5.59 5.77
N ILE A 110 16.78 -4.28 5.78
CA ILE A 110 15.60 -3.60 5.22
C ILE A 110 15.48 -3.87 3.72
N SER A 111 16.59 -3.82 2.98
CA SER A 111 16.59 -4.13 1.54
C SER A 111 16.14 -5.56 1.25
N ARG A 112 16.63 -6.56 2.02
CA ARG A 112 16.19 -7.96 1.88
C ARG A 112 14.70 -8.12 2.17
N GLN A 113 14.20 -7.50 3.23
CA GLN A 113 12.79 -7.54 3.60
C GLN A 113 11.91 -6.85 2.55
N TRP A 114 12.38 -5.73 1.99
CA TRP A 114 11.71 -5.05 0.90
C TRP A 114 11.53 -5.95 -0.33
N PHE A 115 12.61 -6.57 -0.81
CA PHE A 115 12.51 -7.49 -1.95
C PHE A 115 11.66 -8.71 -1.66
N LYS A 116 11.72 -9.25 -0.42
CA LYS A 116 10.82 -10.32 0.01
C LYS A 116 9.35 -9.90 -0.07
N SER A 117 9.03 -8.70 0.39
CA SER A 117 7.69 -8.12 0.33
C SER A 117 7.19 -7.94 -1.11
N GLN A 118 8.06 -7.49 -2.03
CA GLN A 118 7.71 -7.34 -3.45
C GLN A 118 7.41 -8.71 -4.10
N ARG A 119 8.23 -9.73 -3.82
CA ARG A 119 7.96 -11.08 -4.31
C ARG A 119 6.65 -11.63 -3.77
N ALA A 120 6.42 -11.54 -2.45
CA ALA A 120 5.17 -12.00 -1.84
C ALA A 120 3.92 -11.34 -2.46
N ARG A 121 4.01 -10.07 -2.85
CA ARG A 121 2.92 -9.38 -3.54
C ARG A 121 2.70 -9.93 -4.96
N LEU A 122 3.77 -10.22 -5.68
CA LEU A 122 3.68 -10.82 -7.02
C LEU A 122 3.12 -12.24 -6.95
N ASP A 123 3.62 -13.07 -6.02
CA ASP A 123 3.13 -14.42 -5.78
C ASP A 123 1.63 -14.42 -5.44
N LEU A 124 1.20 -13.45 -4.63
CA LEU A 124 -0.21 -13.27 -4.29
C LEU A 124 -1.06 -12.94 -5.53
N LEU A 125 -0.60 -12.00 -6.35
CA LEU A 125 -1.28 -11.62 -7.58
C LEU A 125 -1.40 -12.82 -8.54
N GLU A 126 -0.31 -13.57 -8.72
CA GLU A 126 -0.28 -14.77 -9.56
C GLU A 126 -1.23 -15.86 -9.04
N LYS A 127 -1.24 -16.12 -7.74
CA LYS A 127 -2.17 -17.06 -7.08
C LYS A 127 -3.62 -16.71 -7.42
N TYR A 128 -4.01 -15.44 -7.25
CA TYR A 128 -5.40 -15.02 -7.45
C TYR A 128 -5.77 -14.86 -8.92
N HIS A 129 -4.82 -14.49 -9.78
CA HIS A 129 -5.00 -14.58 -11.22
C HIS A 129 -5.37 -16.02 -11.64
N GLY A 130 -4.61 -17.02 -11.18
CA GLY A 130 -4.90 -18.42 -11.47
C GLY A 130 -6.25 -18.91 -10.89
N ASN A 131 -6.67 -18.40 -9.74
CA ASN A 131 -7.99 -18.72 -9.18
C ASN A 131 -9.13 -18.11 -10.01
N ILE A 132 -8.96 -16.88 -10.48
CA ILE A 132 -9.93 -16.22 -11.36
C ILE A 132 -9.99 -16.93 -12.73
N GLU A 133 -8.85 -17.31 -13.30
CA GLU A 133 -8.81 -18.05 -14.57
C GLU A 133 -9.53 -19.39 -14.51
N LYS A 134 -9.45 -20.12 -13.39
CA LYS A 134 -10.20 -21.37 -13.17
C LYS A 134 -11.70 -21.15 -13.01
N ALA A 135 -12.10 -20.01 -12.45
CA ALA A 135 -13.50 -19.70 -12.17
C ALA A 135 -14.23 -19.04 -13.36
N LEU A 136 -13.49 -18.31 -14.19
CA LEU A 136 -13.96 -17.51 -15.31
C LEU A 136 -13.25 -17.90 -16.62
N THR A 137 -12.91 -16.90 -17.44
CA THR A 137 -12.18 -17.09 -18.69
C THR A 137 -10.77 -16.52 -18.59
N PRO A 138 -9.79 -17.00 -19.39
CA PRO A 138 -8.45 -16.40 -19.47
C PRO A 138 -8.47 -14.91 -19.79
N LEU A 139 -9.42 -14.47 -20.64
CA LEU A 139 -9.59 -13.04 -20.96
C LEU A 139 -9.96 -12.23 -19.71
N GLN A 140 -10.94 -12.69 -18.94
CA GLN A 140 -11.36 -12.02 -17.71
C GLN A 140 -10.26 -12.05 -16.64
N ALA A 141 -9.52 -13.17 -16.53
CA ALA A 141 -8.35 -13.24 -15.65
C ALA A 141 -7.26 -12.22 -16.05
N GLY A 142 -7.01 -12.07 -17.35
CA GLY A 142 -6.09 -11.04 -17.86
C GLY A 142 -6.57 -9.60 -17.58
N GLN A 143 -7.88 -9.36 -17.59
CA GLN A 143 -8.47 -8.06 -17.26
C GLN A 143 -8.38 -7.71 -15.76
N PHE A 144 -8.20 -8.71 -14.90
CA PHE A 144 -7.98 -8.50 -13.46
C PHE A 144 -6.58 -7.91 -13.19
N LEU A 145 -5.55 -8.18 -14.02
CA LEU A 145 -4.19 -7.66 -13.88
C LEU A 145 -4.12 -6.17 -14.18
#